data_5e029a3c32664ceb785775f91a50189e
#
_entry.id   5e029a3c32664ceb785775f91a50189e
#
_cell.length_a   1.000
_cell.length_b   1.000
_cell.length_c   1.000
_cell.angle_alpha   90.00
_cell.angle_beta   90.00
_cell.angle_gamma   90.00
#
_symmetry.space_group_name_H-M   'P 1'
#
loop_
_entity.id
_entity.type
_entity.pdbx_description
1 polymer ?
#
loop_
_entity_poly.entity_id
_entity_poly.type
_entity_poly.pdbx_seq_one_letter_code
_entity_poly.pdbx_strand_id
1 'polypeptide(L)'
;MKGSTSSAARRLPNREAALASLYNEISAKHMFPFWATSTDVAHDEIKQLMGTQKAVPHAWSFKNDIEPTLFRAAELVTMDDSERRSLILVNPGLSPRRATVSTMYTAYRLNDPKEVMPPHRHSPNAIRFGLTGTGNFTGVGGEDITFGPGDMVLTPVDTWHNHGNVGNEPAINLSVLDLPLVETLNAVYFEHDYTEMVDGKPVKKREQTATVPPDYSARAYDHGGLKPRFVQHHRGAGFSSPMYVYRWERMREMLDRFKDWESDPYEAVSIEYVDPLTGGPVFKTMTFFVQMLRPGEKTRPLRQTASLLVAPFEGKGHSIIDGRRFDWEKFDNLAVPGGSWFEHVNEDERRPAILFVASDEPALKCFHLFKKWGRDAAGDVVKLV
;
A
#
# COMPACT_ATOMS: atom_id res chain seq x y z
N MET A 1 20.98 -55.52 11.41
CA MET A 1 21.09 -55.54 9.94
C MET A 1 19.73 -55.15 9.37
N LYS A 2 19.57 -53.90 8.94
CA LYS A 2 18.39 -53.47 8.16
C LYS A 2 18.90 -53.13 6.78
N GLY A 3 18.57 -54.00 5.82
CA GLY A 3 18.94 -53.81 4.42
C GLY A 3 18.24 -52.58 3.83
N SER A 4 19.04 -51.64 3.38
CA SER A 4 18.64 -50.57 2.52
C SER A 4 18.33 -51.12 1.14
N THR A 5 17.05 -51.30 0.80
CA THR A 5 16.64 -51.51 -0.58
C THR A 5 16.68 -50.17 -1.30
N SER A 6 17.85 -49.80 -1.81
CA SER A 6 17.96 -48.81 -2.88
C SER A 6 17.22 -49.36 -4.07
N SER A 7 16.08 -48.77 -4.38
CA SER A 7 15.37 -48.92 -5.65
C SER A 7 16.28 -48.38 -6.76
N ALA A 8 17.08 -49.21 -7.36
CA ALA A 8 17.82 -48.89 -8.56
C ALA A 8 16.79 -48.59 -9.65
N ALA A 9 16.58 -47.31 -9.95
CA ALA A 9 15.78 -46.91 -11.09
C ALA A 9 16.28 -47.65 -12.32
N ARG A 10 15.46 -48.49 -12.94
CA ARG A 10 15.78 -49.17 -14.18
C ARG A 10 16.24 -48.11 -15.19
N ARG A 11 17.52 -48.14 -15.53
CA ARG A 11 18.04 -47.29 -16.63
C ARG A 11 17.43 -47.83 -17.94
N LEU A 12 16.36 -47.24 -18.37
CA LEU A 12 15.80 -47.47 -19.68
C LEU A 12 16.79 -46.98 -20.74
N PRO A 13 17.10 -47.76 -21.77
CA PRO A 13 17.79 -47.28 -22.95
C PRO A 13 16.93 -46.10 -23.48
N ASN A 14 17.50 -44.93 -23.74
CA ASN A 14 16.82 -43.73 -24.12
C ASN A 14 15.98 -42.99 -23.03
N ARG A 15 16.42 -43.01 -21.78
CA ARG A 15 15.73 -42.36 -20.68
C ARG A 15 15.45 -40.87 -20.96
N GLU A 16 16.40 -40.15 -21.56
CA GLU A 16 16.24 -38.72 -21.89
C GLU A 16 15.09 -38.46 -22.89
N ALA A 17 15.04 -39.24 -23.95
CA ALA A 17 13.95 -39.13 -24.93
C ALA A 17 12.59 -39.49 -24.34
N ALA A 18 12.56 -40.52 -23.46
CA ALA A 18 11.34 -40.91 -22.75
C ALA A 18 10.87 -39.83 -21.76
N LEU A 19 11.77 -39.14 -21.06
CA LEU A 19 11.45 -38.00 -20.17
C LEU A 19 10.96 -36.82 -20.96
N ALA A 20 11.59 -36.45 -22.07
CA ALA A 20 11.13 -35.37 -22.92
C ALA A 20 9.71 -35.64 -23.48
N SER A 21 9.43 -36.88 -23.90
CA SER A 21 8.10 -37.29 -24.33
C SER A 21 7.07 -37.18 -23.19
N LEU A 22 7.44 -37.62 -21.97
CA LEU A 22 6.58 -37.53 -20.80
C LEU A 22 6.27 -36.06 -20.44
N TYR A 23 7.26 -35.18 -20.46
CA TYR A 23 7.05 -33.75 -20.16
C TYR A 23 6.14 -33.06 -21.21
N ASN A 24 6.30 -33.41 -22.49
CA ASN A 24 5.41 -32.93 -23.52
C ASN A 24 3.97 -33.42 -23.30
N GLU A 25 3.78 -34.68 -22.92
CA GLU A 25 2.46 -35.23 -22.58
C GLU A 25 1.84 -34.54 -21.36
N ILE A 26 2.62 -34.32 -20.29
CA ILE A 26 2.20 -33.65 -19.07
C ILE A 26 1.76 -32.21 -19.40
N SER A 27 2.55 -31.48 -20.20
CA SER A 27 2.24 -30.12 -20.62
C SER A 27 0.99 -30.05 -21.49
N ALA A 28 0.85 -30.96 -22.46
CA ALA A 28 -0.33 -31.05 -23.33
C ALA A 28 -1.64 -31.35 -22.59
N LYS A 29 -1.53 -31.98 -21.43
CA LYS A 29 -2.67 -32.27 -20.52
C LYS A 29 -2.85 -31.23 -19.42
N HIS A 30 -2.20 -30.06 -19.49
CA HIS A 30 -2.25 -28.99 -18.48
C HIS A 30 -1.86 -29.48 -17.08
N MET A 31 -0.94 -30.42 -16.96
CA MET A 31 -0.37 -30.88 -15.70
C MET A 31 1.04 -30.33 -15.53
N PHE A 32 1.49 -30.21 -14.28
CA PHE A 32 2.83 -29.76 -13.94
C PHE A 32 3.59 -30.85 -13.16
N PRO A 33 4.81 -31.24 -13.56
CA PRO A 33 5.61 -32.24 -12.86
C PRO A 33 6.23 -31.64 -11.58
N PHE A 34 5.72 -32.01 -10.41
CA PHE A 34 6.19 -31.48 -9.13
C PHE A 34 7.45 -32.20 -8.59
N TRP A 35 8.03 -33.12 -9.33
CA TRP A 35 9.32 -33.73 -8.99
C TRP A 35 10.45 -32.91 -9.61
N ALA A 36 11.18 -32.14 -8.82
CA ALA A 36 12.34 -31.41 -9.29
C ALA A 36 13.62 -32.18 -8.98
N THR A 37 14.44 -32.43 -9.99
CA THR A 37 15.79 -32.88 -9.83
C THR A 37 16.77 -31.82 -10.35
N SER A 38 18.04 -31.88 -9.93
CA SER A 38 19.04 -30.88 -10.32
C SER A 38 19.37 -30.85 -11.82
N THR A 39 18.81 -31.78 -12.58
CA THR A 39 19.04 -31.93 -14.03
C THR A 39 17.80 -31.66 -14.89
N ASP A 40 16.67 -31.35 -14.28
CA ASP A 40 15.40 -31.26 -14.97
C ASP A 40 14.98 -29.79 -15.25
N VAL A 41 14.41 -29.55 -16.43
CA VAL A 41 13.77 -28.27 -16.80
C VAL A 41 12.71 -27.86 -15.76
N ALA A 42 11.97 -28.83 -15.20
CA ALA A 42 11.00 -28.59 -14.14
C ALA A 42 11.63 -28.02 -12.85
N HIS A 43 12.88 -28.36 -12.55
CA HIS A 43 13.57 -27.80 -11.39
C HIS A 43 13.89 -26.31 -11.57
N ASP A 44 14.31 -25.91 -12.78
CA ASP A 44 14.58 -24.51 -13.10
C ASP A 44 13.28 -23.69 -13.16
N GLU A 45 12.20 -24.26 -13.67
CA GLU A 45 10.87 -23.64 -13.65
C GLU A 45 10.35 -23.47 -12.22
N ILE A 46 10.51 -24.48 -11.34
CA ILE A 46 10.13 -24.36 -9.93
C ILE A 46 11.00 -23.30 -9.22
N LYS A 47 12.30 -23.23 -9.47
CA LYS A 47 13.16 -22.17 -8.95
C LYS A 47 12.72 -20.79 -9.42
N GLN A 48 12.32 -20.66 -10.68
CA GLN A 48 11.78 -19.40 -11.22
C GLN A 48 10.44 -18.99 -10.56
N LEU A 49 9.59 -19.96 -10.23
CA LEU A 49 8.34 -19.71 -9.50
C LEU A 49 8.58 -19.43 -8.00
N MET A 50 9.55 -20.08 -7.39
CA MET A 50 9.82 -20.04 -5.95
C MET A 50 10.99 -19.12 -5.59
N GLY A 51 10.95 -17.87 -5.94
CA GLY A 51 11.97 -16.98 -5.41
C GLY A 51 12.36 -15.75 -6.21
N THR A 52 11.69 -15.46 -7.29
CA THR A 52 11.89 -14.20 -8.00
C THR A 52 10.81 -13.21 -7.61
N GLN A 53 11.15 -12.30 -6.70
CA GLN A 53 10.44 -11.05 -6.59
C GLN A 53 10.55 -10.34 -7.94
N LYS A 54 9.43 -10.16 -8.63
CA LYS A 54 9.40 -9.47 -9.93
C LYS A 54 9.47 -7.96 -9.76
N ALA A 55 8.96 -7.41 -8.66
CA ALA A 55 9.10 -6.00 -8.34
C ALA A 55 10.57 -5.66 -8.11
N VAL A 56 11.01 -4.51 -8.61
CA VAL A 56 12.38 -4.01 -8.42
C VAL A 56 12.36 -2.73 -7.59
N PRO A 57 13.41 -2.42 -6.82
CA PRO A 57 13.56 -1.11 -6.19
C PRO A 57 13.49 -0.01 -7.25
N HIS A 58 12.62 0.97 -7.03
CA HIS A 58 12.40 2.07 -7.97
C HIS A 58 11.94 3.33 -7.24
N ALA A 59 12.24 4.49 -7.82
CA ALA A 59 11.80 5.78 -7.33
C ALA A 59 11.16 6.59 -8.47
N TRP A 60 10.13 7.36 -8.16
CA TRP A 60 9.46 8.30 -9.05
C TRP A 60 9.57 9.71 -8.45
N SER A 61 10.03 10.66 -9.27
CA SER A 61 10.13 12.06 -8.86
C SER A 61 8.77 12.74 -8.97
N PHE A 62 8.31 13.32 -7.87
CA PHE A 62 7.08 14.11 -7.89
C PHE A 62 7.25 15.35 -8.77
N LYS A 63 8.29 16.12 -8.51
CA LYS A 63 8.56 17.41 -9.17
C LYS A 63 8.86 17.28 -10.66
N ASN A 64 9.60 16.23 -11.04
CA ASN A 64 10.08 16.11 -12.42
C ASN A 64 9.14 15.30 -13.32
N ASP A 65 8.41 14.34 -12.75
CA ASP A 65 7.63 13.37 -13.52
C ASP A 65 6.13 13.43 -13.19
N ILE A 66 5.76 13.36 -11.89
CA ILE A 66 4.38 13.16 -11.50
C ILE A 66 3.57 14.46 -11.63
N GLU A 67 4.00 15.54 -10.97
CA GLU A 67 3.27 16.80 -10.92
C GLU A 67 3.07 17.42 -12.32
N PRO A 68 4.09 17.56 -13.18
CA PRO A 68 3.91 18.09 -14.54
C PRO A 68 2.95 17.25 -15.37
N THR A 69 3.00 15.92 -15.21
CA THR A 69 2.11 15.01 -15.93
C THR A 69 0.66 15.12 -15.45
N LEU A 70 0.44 15.30 -14.14
CA LEU A 70 -0.90 15.53 -13.58
C LEU A 70 -1.54 16.82 -14.11
N PHE A 71 -0.80 17.94 -14.10
CA PHE A 71 -1.30 19.21 -14.63
C PHE A 71 -1.59 19.12 -16.12
N ARG A 72 -0.69 18.51 -16.90
CA ARG A 72 -0.95 18.28 -18.32
C ARG A 72 -2.15 17.37 -18.57
N ALA A 73 -2.36 16.36 -17.74
CA ALA A 73 -3.55 15.50 -17.83
C ALA A 73 -4.83 16.29 -17.50
N ALA A 74 -4.79 17.22 -16.56
CA ALA A 74 -5.92 18.08 -16.22
C ALA A 74 -6.34 18.98 -17.38
N GLU A 75 -5.39 19.48 -18.18
CA GLU A 75 -5.68 20.28 -19.38
C GLU A 75 -6.30 19.44 -20.53
N LEU A 76 -6.00 18.17 -20.62
CA LEU A 76 -6.33 17.31 -21.76
C LEU A 76 -7.48 16.34 -21.51
N VAL A 77 -7.71 15.95 -20.26
CA VAL A 77 -8.69 14.94 -19.86
C VAL A 77 -9.72 15.59 -18.94
N THR A 78 -10.91 15.76 -19.46
CA THR A 78 -12.03 16.33 -18.68
C THR A 78 -12.66 15.27 -17.77
N MET A 79 -13.51 15.69 -16.83
CA MET A 79 -14.30 14.75 -16.01
C MET A 79 -15.33 13.98 -16.81
N ASP A 80 -15.75 14.50 -17.99
CA ASP A 80 -16.63 13.79 -18.92
C ASP A 80 -15.90 12.65 -19.67
N ASP A 81 -14.59 12.82 -19.91
CA ASP A 81 -13.74 11.79 -20.54
C ASP A 81 -13.28 10.73 -19.57
N SER A 82 -13.08 11.12 -18.30
CA SER A 82 -12.57 10.21 -17.27
C SER A 82 -12.99 10.63 -15.87
N GLU A 83 -13.72 9.79 -15.21
CA GLU A 83 -14.07 9.98 -13.80
C GLU A 83 -12.84 10.01 -12.86
N ARG A 84 -11.64 9.66 -13.36
CA ARG A 84 -10.44 9.47 -12.53
C ARG A 84 -9.17 9.89 -13.23
N ARG A 85 -8.76 11.13 -13.09
CA ARG A 85 -7.42 11.60 -13.50
C ARG A 85 -6.38 11.19 -12.46
N SER A 86 -6.02 9.92 -12.45
CA SER A 86 -5.02 9.38 -11.52
C SER A 86 -3.88 8.74 -12.29
N LEU A 87 -2.64 9.01 -11.87
CA LEU A 87 -1.44 8.39 -12.39
C LEU A 87 -1.02 7.25 -11.44
N ILE A 88 -1.17 6.00 -11.89
CA ILE A 88 -0.69 4.83 -11.16
C ILE A 88 0.80 4.66 -11.42
N LEU A 89 1.59 4.52 -10.37
CA LEU A 89 3.01 4.24 -10.47
C LEU A 89 3.24 2.75 -10.76
N VAL A 90 3.69 2.44 -11.97
CA VAL A 90 3.91 1.06 -12.42
C VAL A 90 5.36 0.67 -12.25
N ASN A 91 5.62 -0.35 -11.43
CA ASN A 91 6.97 -0.88 -11.22
C ASN A 91 7.52 -1.49 -12.51
N PRO A 92 8.74 -1.12 -12.94
CA PRO A 92 9.32 -1.64 -14.18
C PRO A 92 9.40 -3.17 -14.24
N GLY A 93 9.64 -3.83 -13.10
CA GLY A 93 9.69 -5.29 -13.01
C GLY A 93 8.32 -5.97 -13.07
N LEU A 94 7.23 -5.22 -12.89
CA LEU A 94 5.85 -5.73 -12.91
C LEU A 94 5.06 -5.35 -14.16
N SER A 95 5.60 -4.43 -14.98
CA SER A 95 4.93 -3.99 -16.22
C SER A 95 4.57 -5.17 -17.14
N PRO A 96 3.36 -5.20 -17.75
CA PRO A 96 2.33 -4.16 -17.81
C PRO A 96 1.32 -4.16 -16.64
N ARG A 97 1.52 -4.96 -15.59
CA ARG A 97 0.64 -5.00 -14.43
C ARG A 97 0.67 -3.66 -13.70
N ARG A 98 -0.50 -3.09 -13.42
CA ARG A 98 -0.66 -1.82 -12.71
C ARG A 98 -0.41 -1.99 -11.20
N ALA A 99 0.85 -2.16 -10.83
CA ALA A 99 1.29 -2.40 -9.47
C ALA A 99 2.61 -1.69 -9.19
N THR A 100 2.73 -1.05 -8.02
CA THR A 100 3.97 -0.39 -7.56
C THR A 100 4.85 -1.38 -6.80
N VAL A 101 4.24 -2.29 -6.06
CA VAL A 101 4.81 -3.53 -5.51
C VAL A 101 3.82 -4.67 -5.75
N SER A 102 4.19 -5.91 -5.48
CA SER A 102 3.40 -7.09 -5.87
C SER A 102 1.95 -7.09 -5.37
N THR A 103 1.67 -6.44 -4.25
CA THR A 103 0.39 -6.46 -3.52
C THR A 103 -0.33 -5.12 -3.49
N MET A 104 0.37 -4.02 -3.78
CA MET A 104 -0.16 -2.67 -3.68
C MET A 104 0.25 -1.81 -4.88
N TYR A 105 -0.55 -0.78 -5.15
CA TYR A 105 -0.09 0.32 -5.98
C TYR A 105 -0.26 1.67 -5.28
N THR A 106 0.58 2.62 -5.66
CA THR A 106 0.42 4.04 -5.38
C THR A 106 -0.08 4.75 -6.63
N ALA A 107 -1.00 5.69 -6.45
CA ALA A 107 -1.43 6.60 -7.49
C ALA A 107 -1.48 8.04 -6.96
N TYR A 108 -1.15 8.98 -7.83
CA TYR A 108 -1.32 10.41 -7.57
C TYR A 108 -2.51 10.92 -8.35
N ARG A 109 -3.29 11.77 -7.71
CA ARG A 109 -4.48 12.37 -8.29
C ARG A 109 -4.48 13.86 -8.10
N LEU A 110 -4.79 14.59 -9.18
CA LEU A 110 -5.13 16.01 -9.15
C LEU A 110 -6.63 16.16 -9.39
N ASN A 111 -7.28 16.91 -8.53
CA ASN A 111 -8.65 17.36 -8.70
C ASN A 111 -8.66 18.90 -8.85
N ASP A 112 -9.24 19.40 -9.93
CA ASP A 112 -9.45 20.83 -10.11
C ASP A 112 -10.54 21.36 -9.18
N PRO A 113 -10.59 22.70 -8.97
CA PRO A 113 -11.61 23.29 -8.10
C PRO A 113 -13.03 22.87 -8.48
N LYS A 114 -13.82 22.44 -7.48
CA LYS A 114 -15.23 22.04 -7.61
C LYS A 114 -15.49 20.76 -8.40
N GLU A 115 -14.46 20.01 -8.75
CA GLU A 115 -14.64 18.67 -9.32
C GLU A 115 -15.05 17.68 -8.24
N VAL A 116 -16.20 17.04 -8.39
CA VAL A 116 -16.68 15.96 -7.53
C VAL A 116 -17.17 14.81 -8.42
N MET A 117 -16.68 13.63 -8.14
CA MET A 117 -17.02 12.42 -8.88
C MET A 117 -18.26 11.73 -8.32
N PRO A 118 -19.01 11.01 -9.18
CA PRO A 118 -20.11 10.16 -8.71
C PRO A 118 -19.66 9.08 -7.72
N PRO A 119 -20.54 8.65 -6.81
CA PRO A 119 -20.25 7.56 -5.90
C PRO A 119 -20.03 6.24 -6.63
N HIS A 120 -19.09 5.47 -6.09
CA HIS A 120 -18.78 4.12 -6.52
C HIS A 120 -18.36 3.29 -5.30
N ARG A 121 -18.32 1.97 -5.46
CA ARG A 121 -17.71 1.07 -4.48
C ARG A 121 -16.92 -0.03 -5.19
N HIS A 122 -15.99 -0.62 -4.47
CA HIS A 122 -15.13 -1.66 -5.01
C HIS A 122 -14.59 -2.58 -3.91
N SER A 123 -14.10 -3.75 -4.31
CA SER A 123 -13.50 -4.73 -3.41
C SER A 123 -12.14 -4.33 -2.81
N PRO A 124 -11.24 -3.61 -3.49
CA PRO A 124 -10.00 -3.15 -2.85
C PRO A 124 -10.25 -2.14 -1.73
N ASN A 125 -9.44 -2.23 -0.68
CA ASN A 125 -9.28 -1.13 0.27
C ASN A 125 -8.44 -0.01 -0.35
N ALA A 126 -8.72 1.23 0.03
CA ALA A 126 -7.93 2.36 -0.41
C ALA A 126 -7.78 3.41 0.69
N ILE A 127 -6.70 4.18 0.60
CA ILE A 127 -6.55 5.43 1.34
C ILE A 127 -6.36 6.61 0.39
N ARG A 128 -6.59 7.80 0.94
CA ARG A 128 -6.16 9.08 0.36
C ARG A 128 -5.31 9.80 1.40
N PHE A 129 -4.14 10.25 0.97
CA PHE A 129 -3.24 11.06 1.80
C PHE A 129 -3.04 12.42 1.13
N GLY A 130 -3.42 13.49 1.81
CA GLY A 130 -3.36 14.84 1.26
C GLY A 130 -1.91 15.30 1.06
N LEU A 131 -1.62 15.89 -0.11
CA LEU A 131 -0.30 16.44 -0.42
C LEU A 131 -0.33 17.95 -0.58
N THR A 132 -1.24 18.46 -1.42
CA THR A 132 -1.41 19.90 -1.66
C THR A 132 -2.87 20.27 -1.70
N GLY A 133 -3.16 21.58 -1.49
CA GLY A 133 -4.52 22.09 -1.44
C GLY A 133 -5.27 21.66 -0.17
N THR A 134 -6.25 22.44 0.23
CA THR A 134 -7.05 22.20 1.44
C THR A 134 -8.46 21.71 1.14
N GLY A 135 -8.80 21.59 -0.14
CA GLY A 135 -10.14 21.24 -0.62
C GLY A 135 -10.33 19.79 -1.05
N ASN A 136 -9.33 18.90 -0.85
CA ASN A 136 -9.54 17.48 -1.12
C ASN A 136 -10.79 16.99 -0.36
N PHE A 137 -11.62 16.20 -1.03
CA PHE A 137 -12.89 15.73 -0.50
C PHE A 137 -13.05 14.24 -0.71
N THR A 138 -13.62 13.57 0.27
CA THR A 138 -14.10 12.18 0.18
C THR A 138 -15.40 12.05 0.98
N GLY A 139 -16.49 11.70 0.30
CA GLY A 139 -17.69 11.18 0.92
C GLY A 139 -17.55 9.68 1.10
N VAL A 140 -17.67 9.15 2.31
CA VAL A 140 -17.50 7.72 2.59
C VAL A 140 -18.44 7.25 3.70
N GLY A 141 -19.25 6.22 3.40
CA GLY A 141 -20.15 5.63 4.38
C GLY A 141 -21.12 6.65 5.02
N GLY A 142 -21.56 7.65 4.27
CA GLY A 142 -22.46 8.71 4.74
C GLY A 142 -21.78 9.81 5.56
N GLU A 143 -20.46 9.92 5.53
CA GLU A 143 -19.67 10.99 6.13
C GLU A 143 -18.92 11.77 5.06
N ASP A 144 -19.11 13.10 5.05
CA ASP A 144 -18.38 14.00 4.18
C ASP A 144 -17.11 14.50 4.88
N ILE A 145 -15.96 14.22 4.26
CA ILE A 145 -14.65 14.52 4.81
C ILE A 145 -13.90 15.44 3.86
N THR A 146 -13.60 16.64 4.29
CA THR A 146 -12.63 17.52 3.63
C THR A 146 -11.28 17.37 4.31
N PHE A 147 -10.21 17.24 3.54
CA PHE A 147 -8.89 16.97 4.08
C PHE A 147 -7.79 17.75 3.34
N GLY A 148 -6.74 18.06 4.06
CA GLY A 148 -5.57 18.80 3.60
C GLY A 148 -4.28 17.99 3.66
N PRO A 149 -3.12 18.67 3.50
CA PRO A 149 -1.81 18.03 3.53
C PRO A 149 -1.56 17.26 4.83
N GLY A 150 -1.17 15.99 4.70
CA GLY A 150 -0.85 15.09 5.81
C GLY A 150 -2.06 14.35 6.40
N ASP A 151 -3.29 14.77 6.15
CA ASP A 151 -4.47 14.01 6.55
C ASP A 151 -4.57 12.70 5.75
N MET A 152 -4.95 11.62 6.42
CA MET A 152 -5.23 10.34 5.78
C MET A 152 -6.70 9.99 5.89
N VAL A 153 -7.33 9.64 4.75
CA VAL A 153 -8.74 9.24 4.69
C VAL A 153 -8.86 7.82 4.17
N LEU A 154 -9.67 7.00 4.84
CA LEU A 154 -9.92 5.61 4.47
C LEU A 154 -11.14 5.50 3.55
N THR A 155 -11.03 4.64 2.54
CA THR A 155 -12.14 4.13 1.75
C THR A 155 -12.11 2.59 1.79
N PRO A 156 -12.78 2.00 2.80
CA PRO A 156 -12.74 0.57 3.02
C PRO A 156 -13.43 -0.23 1.91
N VAL A 157 -13.08 -1.52 1.84
CA VAL A 157 -13.76 -2.51 0.98
C VAL A 157 -15.29 -2.37 1.06
N ASP A 158 -15.95 -2.48 -0.10
CA ASP A 158 -17.42 -2.52 -0.24
C ASP A 158 -18.17 -1.31 0.34
N THR A 159 -17.48 -0.20 0.56
CA THR A 159 -18.09 1.03 1.09
C THR A 159 -18.32 2.02 -0.04
N TRP A 160 -19.56 2.52 -0.20
CA TRP A 160 -19.86 3.58 -1.15
C TRP A 160 -19.08 4.84 -0.78
N HIS A 161 -18.40 5.39 -1.77
CA HIS A 161 -17.61 6.60 -1.61
C HIS A 161 -17.49 7.38 -2.91
N ASN A 162 -17.26 8.69 -2.78
CA ASN A 162 -16.91 9.57 -3.87
C ASN A 162 -15.75 10.48 -3.48
N HIS A 163 -15.16 11.12 -4.48
CA HIS A 163 -13.96 11.94 -4.29
C HIS A 163 -14.09 13.23 -5.09
N GLY A 164 -13.31 14.23 -4.69
CA GLY A 164 -13.23 15.46 -5.43
C GLY A 164 -12.44 16.54 -4.75
N ASN A 165 -12.73 17.75 -5.15
CA ASN A 165 -12.17 18.97 -4.57
C ASN A 165 -13.30 20.00 -4.39
N VAL A 166 -13.63 20.30 -3.16
CA VAL A 166 -14.65 21.33 -2.80
C VAL A 166 -14.03 22.71 -2.63
N GLY A 167 -12.70 22.84 -2.70
CA GLY A 167 -11.93 24.06 -2.57
C GLY A 167 -11.96 24.95 -3.82
N ASN A 168 -11.13 25.98 -3.81
CA ASN A 168 -11.00 26.97 -4.89
C ASN A 168 -9.64 26.93 -5.59
N GLU A 169 -8.77 26.00 -5.23
CA GLU A 169 -7.46 25.76 -5.80
C GLU A 169 -7.29 24.28 -6.15
N PRO A 170 -6.45 23.91 -7.12
CA PRO A 170 -6.16 22.51 -7.40
C PRO A 170 -5.63 21.79 -6.15
N ALA A 171 -6.04 20.54 -5.97
CA ALA A 171 -5.63 19.73 -4.83
C ALA A 171 -5.09 18.38 -5.30
N ILE A 172 -3.94 18.00 -4.76
CA ILE A 172 -3.29 16.71 -5.07
C ILE A 172 -3.30 15.83 -3.83
N ASN A 173 -3.64 14.58 -4.04
CA ASN A 173 -3.53 13.53 -3.04
C ASN A 173 -2.82 12.29 -3.60
N LEU A 174 -2.21 11.54 -2.70
CA LEU A 174 -1.65 10.22 -2.94
C LEU A 174 -2.67 9.17 -2.50
N SER A 175 -2.84 8.13 -3.28
CA SER A 175 -3.68 6.98 -2.97
C SER A 175 -2.84 5.72 -2.88
N VAL A 176 -3.15 4.83 -1.96
CA VAL A 176 -2.61 3.47 -1.91
C VAL A 176 -3.77 2.49 -1.88
N LEU A 177 -3.71 1.48 -2.74
CA LEU A 177 -4.72 0.44 -2.84
C LEU A 177 -4.07 -0.96 -2.84
N ASP A 178 -4.77 -1.92 -2.23
CA ASP A 178 -4.42 -3.34 -2.29
C ASP A 178 -4.99 -4.06 -3.52
N LEU A 179 -5.38 -3.32 -4.57
CA LEU A 179 -5.93 -3.88 -5.79
C LEU A 179 -5.07 -5.01 -6.39
N PRO A 180 -3.73 -4.91 -6.47
CA PRO A 180 -2.91 -5.99 -7.00
C PRO A 180 -3.02 -7.30 -6.19
N LEU A 181 -3.22 -7.23 -4.87
CA LEU A 181 -3.51 -8.39 -4.04
C LEU A 181 -4.89 -8.98 -4.36
N VAL A 182 -5.91 -8.13 -4.44
CA VAL A 182 -7.29 -8.53 -4.74
C VAL A 182 -7.40 -9.13 -6.16
N GLU A 183 -6.65 -8.59 -7.14
CA GLU A 183 -6.50 -9.18 -8.49
C GLU A 183 -5.91 -10.60 -8.43
N THR A 184 -4.87 -10.79 -7.64
CA THR A 184 -4.23 -12.10 -7.45
C THR A 184 -5.20 -13.13 -6.87
N LEU A 185 -6.12 -12.67 -6.01
CA LEU A 185 -7.18 -13.51 -5.41
C LEU A 185 -8.39 -13.70 -6.34
N ASN A 186 -8.39 -13.08 -7.54
CA ASN A 186 -9.50 -13.08 -8.51
C ASN A 186 -10.83 -12.58 -7.89
N ALA A 187 -10.74 -11.55 -7.03
CA ALA A 187 -11.87 -11.04 -6.23
C ALA A 187 -12.22 -9.57 -6.53
N VAL A 188 -11.81 -9.06 -7.69
CA VAL A 188 -12.05 -7.66 -8.07
C VAL A 188 -13.48 -7.47 -8.55
N TYR A 189 -14.17 -6.48 -7.99
CA TYR A 189 -15.40 -5.93 -8.54
C TYR A 189 -15.45 -4.42 -8.37
N PHE A 190 -16.27 -3.76 -9.20
CA PHE A 190 -16.62 -2.34 -9.14
C PHE A 190 -18.10 -2.14 -9.38
N GLU A 191 -18.71 -1.22 -8.66
CA GLU A 191 -20.09 -0.75 -8.86
C GLU A 191 -20.12 0.77 -8.94
N HIS A 192 -20.84 1.30 -9.94
CA HIS A 192 -20.94 2.74 -10.21
C HIS A 192 -22.36 3.28 -10.07
N ASP A 193 -23.39 2.43 -10.03
CA ASP A 193 -24.79 2.84 -10.02
C ASP A 193 -25.30 3.00 -8.57
N TYR A 194 -24.85 4.07 -7.91
CA TYR A 194 -25.29 4.37 -6.55
C TYR A 194 -26.79 4.67 -6.51
N THR A 195 -27.51 4.00 -5.61
CA THR A 195 -28.94 4.18 -5.41
C THR A 195 -29.26 4.40 -3.94
N GLU A 196 -30.23 5.29 -3.67
CA GLU A 196 -30.82 5.50 -2.34
C GLU A 196 -32.29 5.13 -2.37
N MET A 197 -32.83 4.68 -1.23
CA MET A 197 -34.25 4.41 -1.08
C MET A 197 -34.98 5.73 -0.81
N VAL A 198 -35.86 6.13 -1.72
CA VAL A 198 -36.73 7.30 -1.60
C VAL A 198 -38.17 6.82 -1.68
N ASP A 199 -38.95 7.04 -0.65
CA ASP A 199 -40.35 6.59 -0.55
C ASP A 199 -40.52 5.07 -0.86
N GLY A 200 -39.60 4.27 -0.37
CA GLY A 200 -39.60 2.81 -0.56
C GLY A 200 -39.18 2.33 -1.96
N LYS A 201 -38.68 3.21 -2.83
CA LYS A 201 -38.21 2.86 -4.19
C LYS A 201 -36.73 3.19 -4.34
N PRO A 202 -35.92 2.36 -5.03
CA PRO A 202 -34.54 2.68 -5.32
C PRO A 202 -34.48 3.80 -6.39
N VAL A 203 -33.77 4.88 -6.07
CA VAL A 203 -33.54 6.01 -6.95
C VAL A 203 -32.03 6.19 -7.15
N LYS A 204 -31.61 6.17 -8.42
CA LYS A 204 -30.19 6.42 -8.77
C LYS A 204 -29.81 7.87 -8.43
N LYS A 205 -28.70 8.03 -7.73
CA LYS A 205 -28.18 9.33 -7.28
C LYS A 205 -26.77 9.58 -7.81
N ARG A 206 -26.46 10.83 -8.08
CA ARG A 206 -25.10 11.28 -8.43
C ARG A 206 -24.23 11.65 -7.23
N GLU A 207 -24.85 11.83 -6.07
CA GLU A 207 -24.18 12.20 -4.82
C GLU A 207 -24.71 11.35 -3.68
N GLN A 208 -23.87 11.04 -2.69
CA GLN A 208 -24.32 10.42 -1.45
C GLN A 208 -24.99 11.47 -0.56
N THR A 209 -26.06 11.08 0.12
CA THR A 209 -26.60 11.90 1.19
C THR A 209 -25.79 11.68 2.47
N ALA A 210 -25.24 12.75 3.03
CA ALA A 210 -24.57 12.69 4.32
C ALA A 210 -25.57 12.27 5.42
N THR A 211 -25.26 11.22 6.13
CA THR A 211 -26.11 10.69 7.21
C THR A 211 -25.60 11.03 8.60
N VAL A 212 -24.39 11.55 8.69
CA VAL A 212 -23.75 12.00 9.94
C VAL A 212 -23.07 13.36 9.70
N PRO A 213 -22.81 14.14 10.76
CA PRO A 213 -22.08 15.40 10.64
C PRO A 213 -20.65 15.18 10.10
N PRO A 214 -20.03 16.20 9.47
CA PRO A 214 -18.64 16.17 9.08
C PRO A 214 -17.72 15.82 10.28
N ASP A 215 -16.62 15.08 10.01
CA ASP A 215 -15.66 14.63 11.02
C ASP A 215 -16.27 13.77 12.14
N TYR A 216 -17.41 13.14 11.89
CA TYR A 216 -18.06 12.31 12.89
C TYR A 216 -17.15 11.18 13.40
N SER A 217 -16.46 10.50 12.51
CA SER A 217 -15.58 9.38 12.87
C SER A 217 -14.38 9.84 13.69
N ALA A 218 -13.75 10.96 13.34
CA ALA A 218 -12.67 11.55 14.14
C ALA A 218 -13.18 11.93 15.53
N ARG A 219 -14.30 12.64 15.63
CA ARG A 219 -14.89 13.05 16.92
C ARG A 219 -15.22 11.86 17.81
N ALA A 220 -15.61 10.73 17.22
CA ALA A 220 -15.98 9.53 17.97
C ALA A 220 -14.77 8.72 18.45
N TYR A 221 -13.66 8.77 17.74
CA TYR A 221 -12.58 7.79 17.92
C TYR A 221 -11.16 8.35 18.07
N ASP A 222 -10.89 9.63 17.85
CA ASP A 222 -9.53 10.18 17.86
C ASP A 222 -8.89 10.32 19.26
N HIS A 223 -9.68 10.08 20.33
CA HIS A 223 -9.20 10.08 21.70
C HIS A 223 -8.91 8.65 22.17
N GLY A 224 -7.68 8.22 22.01
CA GLY A 224 -7.24 6.88 22.42
C GLY A 224 -7.68 6.49 23.84
N GLY A 225 -8.27 5.32 23.99
CA GLY A 225 -8.78 4.80 25.25
C GLY A 225 -10.15 5.33 25.68
N LEU A 226 -10.75 6.27 24.94
CA LEU A 226 -12.07 6.84 25.21
C LEU A 226 -13.00 6.64 24.02
N LYS A 227 -14.26 6.28 24.30
CA LYS A 227 -15.31 6.06 23.33
C LYS A 227 -16.65 6.54 23.83
N PRO A 228 -17.44 7.33 23.06
CA PRO A 228 -18.81 7.66 23.44
C PRO A 228 -19.70 6.40 23.50
N ARG A 229 -20.36 6.15 24.60
CA ARG A 229 -21.18 4.93 24.80
C ARG A 229 -22.41 4.85 23.88
N PHE A 230 -22.88 5.99 23.37
CA PHE A 230 -24.04 6.08 22.47
C PHE A 230 -23.70 5.88 20.99
N VAL A 231 -22.40 5.83 20.62
CA VAL A 231 -21.99 5.57 19.24
C VAL A 231 -22.10 4.08 18.95
N GLN A 232 -22.92 3.74 17.96
CA GLN A 232 -23.06 2.37 17.47
C GLN A 232 -22.00 2.07 16.41
N HIS A 233 -21.27 0.97 16.60
CA HIS A 233 -20.13 0.60 15.76
C HIS A 233 -20.57 -0.34 14.63
N HIS A 234 -21.25 0.19 13.63
CA HIS A 234 -21.59 -0.58 12.43
C HIS A 234 -20.67 -0.28 11.24
N ARG A 235 -19.76 0.69 11.40
CA ARG A 235 -18.82 1.11 10.36
C ARG A 235 -17.66 0.12 10.27
N GLY A 236 -17.17 -0.08 9.03
CA GLY A 236 -16.02 -0.94 8.76
C GLY A 236 -16.30 -2.43 8.93
N ALA A 237 -17.51 -2.83 9.33
CA ALA A 237 -17.96 -4.23 9.49
C ALA A 237 -16.94 -5.16 10.20
N GLY A 238 -16.04 -4.61 11.02
CA GLY A 238 -14.93 -5.34 11.66
C GLY A 238 -13.73 -5.67 10.77
N PHE A 239 -13.78 -5.29 9.49
CA PHE A 239 -12.68 -5.52 8.53
C PHE A 239 -11.76 -4.31 8.38
N SER A 240 -12.21 -3.13 8.77
CA SER A 240 -11.45 -1.89 8.74
C SER A 240 -11.71 -1.03 9.97
N SER A 241 -10.86 -0.03 10.20
CA SER A 241 -11.08 0.98 11.22
C SER A 241 -12.43 1.69 11.00
N PRO A 242 -13.22 1.97 12.06
CA PRO A 242 -14.42 2.79 11.97
C PRO A 242 -14.12 4.29 11.91
N MET A 243 -12.89 4.71 12.16
CA MET A 243 -12.40 6.07 12.01
C MET A 243 -11.92 6.26 10.58
N TYR A 244 -12.67 7.06 9.79
CA TYR A 244 -12.38 7.22 8.37
C TYR A 244 -11.39 8.34 8.06
N VAL A 245 -11.12 9.22 9.00
CA VAL A 245 -10.12 10.29 8.85
C VAL A 245 -9.16 10.32 10.03
N TYR A 246 -7.87 10.40 9.70
CA TYR A 246 -6.75 10.57 10.62
C TYR A 246 -6.11 11.91 10.33
N ARG A 247 -6.23 12.85 11.26
CA ARG A 247 -5.76 14.22 11.09
C ARG A 247 -4.25 14.34 11.31
N TRP A 248 -3.60 15.07 10.41
CA TRP A 248 -2.15 15.31 10.48
C TRP A 248 -1.71 15.96 11.81
N GLU A 249 -2.51 16.86 12.34
CA GLU A 249 -2.22 17.50 13.62
C GLU A 249 -1.99 16.49 14.74
N ARG A 250 -2.80 15.43 14.80
CA ARG A 250 -2.64 14.34 15.79
C ARG A 250 -1.38 13.52 15.56
N MET A 251 -1.08 13.21 14.31
CA MET A 251 0.15 12.51 13.94
C MET A 251 1.36 13.36 14.28
N ARG A 252 1.35 14.65 13.95
CA ARG A 252 2.43 15.57 14.25
C ARG A 252 2.66 15.72 15.75
N GLU A 253 1.59 15.85 16.53
CA GLU A 253 1.65 15.88 18.00
C GLU A 253 2.33 14.63 18.55
N MET A 254 2.00 13.43 18.02
CA MET A 254 2.64 12.18 18.45
C MET A 254 4.13 12.15 18.08
N LEU A 255 4.51 12.53 16.87
CA LEU A 255 5.91 12.61 16.48
C LEU A 255 6.70 13.58 17.38
N ASP A 256 6.14 14.74 17.69
CA ASP A 256 6.78 15.74 18.56
C ASP A 256 6.94 15.26 20.00
N ARG A 257 6.06 14.41 20.52
CA ARG A 257 6.19 13.78 21.85
C ARG A 257 7.35 12.79 21.92
N PHE A 258 7.64 12.09 20.80
CA PHE A 258 8.65 11.02 20.76
C PHE A 258 9.97 11.42 20.10
N LYS A 259 10.08 12.64 19.54
CA LYS A 259 11.29 13.09 18.81
C LYS A 259 12.58 13.02 19.63
N ASP A 260 12.49 13.22 20.95
CA ASP A 260 13.63 13.23 21.87
C ASP A 260 13.80 11.91 22.65
N TRP A 261 12.93 10.92 22.39
CA TRP A 261 13.01 9.60 23.02
C TRP A 261 13.99 8.68 22.27
N GLU A 262 14.38 7.59 22.93
CA GLU A 262 15.10 6.52 22.26
C GLU A 262 14.23 5.94 21.14
N SER A 263 14.77 5.91 19.92
CA SER A 263 14.06 5.42 18.74
C SER A 263 14.53 4.03 18.34
N ASP A 264 13.76 3.36 17.52
CA ASP A 264 14.17 2.10 16.92
C ASP A 264 15.35 2.33 15.95
N PRO A 265 16.45 1.57 16.04
CA PRO A 265 17.61 1.78 15.16
C PRO A 265 17.36 1.49 13.69
N TYR A 266 16.27 0.81 13.34
CA TYR A 266 15.91 0.43 11.98
C TYR A 266 14.78 1.28 11.40
N GLU A 267 13.87 1.76 12.27
CA GLU A 267 12.66 2.47 11.86
C GLU A 267 12.59 3.90 12.44
N ALA A 268 13.64 4.36 13.12
CA ALA A 268 13.70 5.68 13.75
C ALA A 268 12.46 5.95 14.64
N VAL A 269 11.90 7.16 14.66
CA VAL A 269 10.62 7.43 15.36
C VAL A 269 9.48 7.09 14.42
N SER A 270 8.83 5.95 14.64
CA SER A 270 7.75 5.46 13.80
C SER A 270 6.43 5.41 14.55
N ILE A 271 5.39 6.05 13.99
CA ILE A 271 4.03 6.12 14.56
C ILE A 271 3.04 5.51 13.57
N GLU A 272 2.35 4.45 13.99
CA GLU A 272 1.39 3.72 13.16
C GLU A 272 -0.02 4.31 13.29
N TYR A 273 -0.75 4.39 12.17
CA TYR A 273 -2.18 4.63 12.15
C TYR A 273 -2.91 3.34 12.51
N VAL A 274 -3.65 3.35 13.59
CA VAL A 274 -4.30 2.15 14.12
C VAL A 274 -5.82 2.28 14.13
N ASP A 275 -6.50 1.15 14.07
CA ASP A 275 -7.92 1.05 14.41
C ASP A 275 -8.08 1.36 15.92
N PRO A 276 -8.77 2.43 16.30
CA PRO A 276 -8.87 2.85 17.69
C PRO A 276 -9.64 1.87 18.59
N LEU A 277 -10.37 0.93 18.03
CA LEU A 277 -11.09 -0.09 18.78
C LEU A 277 -10.24 -1.31 19.12
N THR A 278 -9.27 -1.62 18.27
CA THR A 278 -8.48 -2.86 18.39
C THR A 278 -7.00 -2.60 18.65
N GLY A 279 -6.50 -1.41 18.34
CA GLY A 279 -5.06 -1.12 18.31
C GLY A 279 -4.32 -1.82 17.17
N GLY A 280 -5.03 -2.51 16.28
CA GLY A 280 -4.46 -3.18 15.11
C GLY A 280 -4.43 -2.27 13.88
N PRO A 281 -3.98 -2.79 12.72
CA PRO A 281 -3.89 -2.02 11.49
C PRO A 281 -5.27 -1.55 11.01
N VAL A 282 -5.30 -0.41 10.30
CA VAL A 282 -6.55 0.18 9.79
C VAL A 282 -7.28 -0.71 8.78
N PHE A 283 -6.53 -1.56 8.04
CA PHE A 283 -7.06 -2.61 7.17
C PHE A 283 -6.38 -3.95 7.47
N LYS A 284 -7.07 -5.06 7.18
CA LYS A 284 -6.49 -6.41 7.34
C LYS A 284 -5.41 -6.74 6.30
N THR A 285 -5.34 -5.97 5.22
CA THR A 285 -4.41 -6.17 4.09
C THR A 285 -3.25 -5.19 4.08
N MET A 286 -3.43 -4.00 4.65
CA MET A 286 -2.44 -2.92 4.62
C MET A 286 -2.38 -2.20 5.97
N THR A 287 -1.19 -1.74 6.32
CA THR A 287 -0.98 -0.78 7.40
C THR A 287 -0.26 0.46 6.89
N PHE A 288 -0.37 1.55 7.64
CA PHE A 288 0.23 2.84 7.33
C PHE A 288 0.88 3.40 8.58
N PHE A 289 2.04 4.02 8.41
CA PHE A 289 2.74 4.68 9.50
C PHE A 289 3.54 5.88 8.99
N VAL A 290 3.92 6.73 9.90
CA VAL A 290 4.80 7.88 9.62
C VAL A 290 6.11 7.65 10.35
N GLN A 291 7.20 7.77 9.62
CA GLN A 291 8.56 7.60 10.13
C GLN A 291 9.26 8.96 10.10
N MET A 292 9.75 9.41 11.25
CA MET A 292 10.53 10.63 11.37
C MET A 292 12.00 10.28 11.61
N LEU A 293 12.84 10.71 10.68
CA LEU A 293 14.29 10.73 10.85
C LEU A 293 14.72 12.10 11.39
N ARG A 294 15.43 12.11 12.49
CA ARG A 294 16.00 13.34 13.06
C ARG A 294 17.01 13.97 12.11
N PRO A 295 17.43 15.23 12.36
CA PRO A 295 18.52 15.84 11.59
C PRO A 295 19.75 14.94 11.51
N GLY A 296 20.23 14.65 10.31
CA GLY A 296 21.39 13.79 10.05
C GLY A 296 21.21 12.30 10.39
N GLU A 297 20.00 11.86 10.81
CA GLU A 297 19.78 10.48 11.24
C GLU A 297 19.82 9.50 10.05
N LYS A 298 20.48 8.38 10.30
CA LYS A 298 20.53 7.23 9.41
C LYS A 298 20.01 6.00 10.13
N THR A 299 19.06 5.28 9.52
CA THR A 299 18.62 3.99 10.04
C THR A 299 19.63 2.89 9.72
N ARG A 300 19.62 1.80 10.50
CA ARG A 300 20.36 0.58 10.14
C ARG A 300 19.65 -0.19 9.04
N PRO A 301 20.39 -0.99 8.25
CA PRO A 301 19.77 -1.82 7.23
C PRO A 301 18.74 -2.79 7.83
N LEU A 302 17.55 -2.76 7.24
CA LEU A 302 16.40 -3.59 7.59
C LEU A 302 16.00 -4.42 6.37
N ARG A 303 15.53 -5.63 6.60
CA ARG A 303 14.92 -6.50 5.59
C ARG A 303 13.67 -7.12 6.17
N GLN A 304 12.61 -7.14 5.39
CA GLN A 304 11.36 -7.82 5.77
C GLN A 304 10.70 -8.47 4.58
N THR A 305 9.82 -9.44 4.81
CA THR A 305 9.07 -10.09 3.75
C THR A 305 7.97 -9.20 3.18
N ALA A 306 7.50 -8.23 3.95
CA ALA A 306 6.53 -7.23 3.49
C ALA A 306 7.18 -6.21 2.55
N SER A 307 6.38 -5.73 1.59
CA SER A 307 6.74 -4.62 0.72
C SER A 307 6.41 -3.28 1.36
N LEU A 308 7.16 -2.22 1.00
CA LEU A 308 6.86 -0.85 1.41
C LEU A 308 6.69 0.05 0.20
N LEU A 309 5.78 1.01 0.34
CA LEU A 309 5.66 2.20 -0.49
C LEU A 309 6.00 3.38 0.40
N VAL A 310 7.08 4.09 0.09
CA VAL A 310 7.61 5.17 0.92
C VAL A 310 7.43 6.50 0.18
N ALA A 311 6.69 7.43 0.78
CA ALA A 311 6.47 8.76 0.25
C ALA A 311 7.03 9.82 1.22
N PRO A 312 8.16 10.46 0.90
CA PRO A 312 8.67 11.58 1.71
C PRO A 312 7.64 12.71 1.76
N PHE A 313 7.21 13.08 2.95
CA PHE A 313 6.24 14.15 3.18
C PHE A 313 6.91 15.47 3.56
N GLU A 314 7.99 15.39 4.35
CA GLU A 314 8.82 16.54 4.70
C GLU A 314 10.30 16.19 4.58
N GLY A 315 11.13 17.17 4.21
CA GLY A 315 12.58 16.99 4.12
C GLY A 315 13.05 16.42 2.78
N LYS A 316 14.32 16.01 2.78
CA LYS A 316 15.00 15.37 1.65
C LYS A 316 16.10 14.45 2.17
N GLY A 317 16.47 13.46 1.40
CA GLY A 317 17.52 12.52 1.79
C GLY A 317 17.71 11.46 0.72
N HIS A 318 18.15 10.30 1.16
CA HIS A 318 18.25 9.14 0.27
C HIS A 318 17.91 7.83 1.00
N SER A 319 17.59 6.84 0.20
CA SER A 319 17.45 5.46 0.67
C SER A 319 18.44 4.58 -0.09
N ILE A 320 19.04 3.60 0.61
CA ILE A 320 19.80 2.55 -0.03
C ILE A 320 18.94 1.29 -0.02
N ILE A 321 18.58 0.79 -1.21
CA ILE A 321 17.73 -0.39 -1.37
C ILE A 321 18.50 -1.41 -2.22
N ASP A 322 18.78 -2.59 -1.66
CA ASP A 322 19.63 -3.62 -2.28
C ASP A 322 20.96 -3.08 -2.81
N GLY A 323 21.60 -2.20 -2.03
CA GLY A 323 22.89 -1.56 -2.37
C GLY A 323 22.81 -0.43 -3.40
N ARG A 324 21.63 -0.08 -3.90
CA ARG A 324 21.42 1.04 -4.83
C ARG A 324 20.90 2.26 -4.07
N ARG A 325 21.49 3.42 -4.35
CA ARG A 325 21.06 4.70 -3.79
C ARG A 325 19.91 5.28 -4.61
N PHE A 326 18.90 5.77 -3.91
CA PHE A 326 17.75 6.51 -4.42
C PHE A 326 17.61 7.80 -3.62
N ASP A 327 17.97 8.92 -4.25
CA ASP A 327 17.74 10.24 -3.68
C ASP A 327 16.25 10.55 -3.73
N TRP A 328 15.75 11.26 -2.73
CA TRP A 328 14.34 11.66 -2.67
C TRP A 328 14.17 13.05 -2.05
N GLU A 329 13.14 13.72 -2.50
CA GLU A 329 12.64 14.96 -1.93
C GLU A 329 11.12 14.86 -1.69
N LYS A 330 10.54 15.93 -1.18
CA LYS A 330 9.13 16.00 -0.78
C LYS A 330 8.19 15.49 -1.89
N PHE A 331 7.31 14.56 -1.54
CA PHE A 331 6.26 13.94 -2.35
C PHE A 331 6.75 12.92 -3.42
N ASP A 332 8.02 12.66 -3.52
CA ASP A 332 8.51 11.51 -4.30
C ASP A 332 7.89 10.20 -3.82
N ASN A 333 8.07 9.12 -4.55
CA ASN A 333 7.62 7.80 -4.12
C ASN A 333 8.68 6.74 -4.41
N LEU A 334 8.90 5.85 -3.45
CA LEU A 334 9.83 4.74 -3.57
C LEU A 334 9.10 3.42 -3.39
N ALA A 335 9.40 2.47 -4.24
CA ALA A 335 9.03 1.06 -4.06
C ALA A 335 10.17 0.29 -3.40
N VAL A 336 9.90 -0.28 -2.24
CA VAL A 336 10.79 -1.22 -1.54
C VAL A 336 10.12 -2.61 -1.60
N PRO A 337 10.54 -3.48 -2.53
CA PRO A 337 9.97 -4.82 -2.65
C PRO A 337 10.24 -5.67 -1.40
N GLY A 338 9.29 -6.52 -1.05
CA GLY A 338 9.47 -7.48 0.03
C GLY A 338 10.71 -8.35 -0.19
N GLY A 339 11.52 -8.53 0.85
CA GLY A 339 12.79 -9.26 0.80
C GLY A 339 14.01 -8.40 0.50
N SER A 340 13.85 -7.14 0.08
CA SER A 340 14.95 -6.20 -0.13
C SER A 340 15.55 -5.71 1.19
N TRP A 341 16.87 -5.50 1.22
CA TRP A 341 17.53 -4.74 2.28
C TRP A 341 17.37 -3.26 2.01
N PHE A 342 17.01 -2.49 3.01
CA PHE A 342 16.85 -1.04 2.88
C PHE A 342 17.27 -0.29 4.14
N GLU A 343 17.67 0.96 3.95
CA GLU A 343 17.95 1.95 4.99
C GLU A 343 17.59 3.34 4.46
N HIS A 344 17.28 4.25 5.37
CA HIS A 344 16.94 5.65 5.06
C HIS A 344 17.91 6.60 5.73
N VAL A 345 18.22 7.71 5.06
CA VAL A 345 19.13 8.76 5.55
C VAL A 345 18.48 10.12 5.35
N ASN A 346 18.37 10.88 6.44
CA ASN A 346 18.05 12.29 6.37
C ASN A 346 19.35 13.08 6.18
N GLU A 347 19.49 13.78 5.06
CA GLU A 347 20.70 14.57 4.74
C GLU A 347 20.66 15.99 5.30
N ASP A 348 19.55 16.43 5.86
CA ASP A 348 19.43 17.75 6.46
C ASP A 348 19.88 17.68 7.95
N GLU A 349 21.00 18.33 8.26
CA GLU A 349 21.58 18.39 9.61
C GLU A 349 20.79 19.29 10.59
N ARG A 350 19.73 19.96 10.12
CA ARG A 350 18.98 20.93 10.93
C ARG A 350 17.50 20.60 11.06
N ARG A 351 16.93 19.88 10.12
CA ARG A 351 15.50 19.59 10.07
C ARG A 351 15.24 18.09 9.98
N PRO A 352 14.19 17.61 10.63
CA PRO A 352 13.78 16.22 10.46
C PRO A 352 13.27 15.97 9.02
N ALA A 353 13.37 14.73 8.59
CA ALA A 353 12.65 14.24 7.43
C ALA A 353 11.50 13.36 7.90
N ILE A 354 10.36 13.46 7.23
CA ILE A 354 9.15 12.70 7.56
C ILE A 354 8.72 11.90 6.33
N LEU A 355 8.62 10.59 6.50
CA LEU A 355 8.23 9.64 5.48
C LEU A 355 6.86 9.07 5.82
N PHE A 356 5.90 9.16 4.89
CA PHE A 356 4.67 8.40 4.94
C PHE A 356 4.93 7.02 4.33
N VAL A 357 4.56 5.96 5.01
CA VAL A 357 4.85 4.59 4.60
C VAL A 357 3.58 3.75 4.59
N ALA A 358 3.38 3.00 3.52
CA ALA A 358 2.36 1.95 3.42
C ALA A 358 3.03 0.58 3.32
N SER A 359 2.45 -0.43 3.97
CA SER A 359 2.97 -1.80 4.01
C SER A 359 1.87 -2.84 3.88
N ASP A 360 2.16 -3.95 3.19
CA ASP A 360 1.32 -5.15 3.13
C ASP A 360 1.56 -6.13 4.30
N GLU A 361 2.26 -5.68 5.32
CA GLU A 361 2.58 -6.46 6.52
C GLU A 361 1.38 -7.19 7.14
N PRO A 362 0.18 -6.56 7.29
CA PRO A 362 -0.98 -7.25 7.86
C PRO A 362 -1.42 -8.47 7.06
N ALA A 363 -1.40 -8.40 5.72
CA ALA A 363 -1.71 -9.55 4.88
C ALA A 363 -0.73 -10.69 5.11
N LEU A 364 0.58 -10.39 5.16
CA LEU A 364 1.59 -11.41 5.42
C LEU A 364 1.52 -11.97 6.84
N LYS A 365 1.17 -11.16 7.84
CA LYS A 365 0.92 -11.63 9.21
C LYS A 365 -0.28 -12.58 9.26
N CYS A 366 -1.36 -12.28 8.54
CA CYS A 366 -2.54 -13.14 8.45
C CYS A 366 -2.20 -14.54 7.92
N PHE A 367 -1.26 -14.63 6.96
CA PHE A 367 -0.79 -15.90 6.40
C PHE A 367 0.41 -16.51 7.12
N HIS A 368 0.86 -15.94 8.25
CA HIS A 368 2.07 -16.33 8.97
C HIS A 368 3.37 -16.28 8.12
N LEU A 369 3.40 -15.38 7.13
CA LEU A 369 4.53 -15.19 6.21
C LEU A 369 5.41 -13.99 6.57
N PHE A 370 5.01 -13.17 7.55
CA PHE A 370 5.79 -12.01 7.94
C PHE A 370 7.05 -12.41 8.72
N LYS A 371 8.19 -11.89 8.26
CA LYS A 371 9.51 -12.07 8.89
C LYS A 371 10.31 -10.79 8.73
N LYS A 372 11.16 -10.48 9.71
CA LYS A 372 11.94 -9.24 9.76
C LYS A 372 13.35 -9.53 10.26
N TRP A 373 14.36 -8.94 9.62
CA TRP A 373 15.78 -9.05 9.98
C TRP A 373 16.40 -7.67 9.93
N GLY A 374 17.37 -7.43 10.79
CA GLY A 374 18.19 -6.22 10.80
C GLY A 374 19.67 -6.56 10.68
N ARG A 375 20.50 -5.55 10.42
CA ARG A 375 21.93 -5.63 10.67
C ARG A 375 22.24 -4.89 11.97
N ASP A 376 22.93 -5.55 12.89
CA ASP A 376 23.36 -4.94 14.13
C ASP A 376 24.50 -3.93 13.92
N ALA A 377 25.08 -3.41 15.01
CA ALA A 377 26.19 -2.46 14.95
C ALA A 377 27.49 -3.05 14.37
N ALA A 378 27.68 -4.36 14.42
CA ALA A 378 28.81 -5.06 13.83
C ALA A 378 28.57 -5.40 12.36
N GLY A 379 27.32 -5.23 11.85
CA GLY A 379 26.92 -5.58 10.49
C GLY A 379 26.37 -7.00 10.36
N ASP A 380 26.30 -7.74 11.46
CA ASP A 380 25.78 -9.11 11.47
C ASP A 380 24.26 -9.12 11.33
N VAL A 381 23.75 -10.15 10.63
CA VAL A 381 22.31 -10.32 10.42
C VAL A 381 21.66 -10.88 11.66
N VAL A 382 20.72 -10.15 12.24
CA VAL A 382 19.91 -10.56 13.39
C VAL A 382 18.45 -10.70 12.98
N LYS A 383 17.78 -11.74 13.49
CA LYS A 383 16.34 -11.91 13.31
C LYS A 383 15.61 -11.05 14.34
N LEU A 384 14.65 -10.24 13.86
CA LEU A 384 13.84 -9.33 14.69
C LEU A 384 12.44 -9.90 14.94
N VAL A 385 11.86 -10.58 13.94
CA VAL A 385 10.53 -11.23 13.99
C VAL A 385 10.56 -12.56 13.23
#